data_8c4db2acd9780818f217ca89aafa5dca
#
_entry.id   8c4db2acd9780818f217ca89aafa5dca
#
_cell.length_a   1.000
_cell.length_b   1.000
_cell.length_c   1.000
_cell.angle_alpha   90.00
_cell.angle_beta   90.00
_cell.angle_gamma   90.00
#
_symmetry.space_group_name_H-M   'P 1'
#
loop_
_entity.id
_entity.type
_entity.pdbx_description
1 polymer ?
#
loop_
_entity_poly.entity_id
_entity_poly.type
_entity_poly.pdbx_seq_one_letter_code
_entity_poly.pdbx_strand_id
1 'polypeptide(L)'
;MYKRQEKTTLLRDITVQVGRTGALTPVAELDPVRVAGSVVARATLHNSDEVARKNLRIGDTVVVRKAGDVIPEVLGPILSLRPEDSVPWQMPMSCPSCGSLVVREEGEAVYRCVSLDCPAQAKERLIHWASRNALDIEGMGEEIVTRLLATGKVADVADYYKLTEADLANLDMNRVNREGEPILLGEVVAKKLMVALEESKTRSFARVLFGLGIRHVGKTTAELIVHAYPSLEALSKASVEELSAIPGVGLVIAESVHSFLANETNQAVLARLRAEGFALVEEIVEVGEQPLEGLTFVLTGSLVESGMTRDEAGERLKALGAKVSGSVSKKTSYVICGQDAGSKRTKAETLGVPILAERQFLRILDEKQAPAELGM
;
A
#
# COMPACT_ATOMS: atom_id res chain seq x y z
N MET A 1 -12.60 11.05 29.95
CA MET A 1 -12.89 9.71 29.37
C MET A 1 -11.66 9.04 28.72
N TYR A 2 -10.54 9.73 28.47
CA TYR A 2 -9.35 9.21 27.76
C TYR A 2 -8.37 8.35 28.59
N LYS A 3 -8.37 8.43 29.92
CA LYS A 3 -7.43 7.67 30.78
C LYS A 3 -7.63 6.15 30.84
N ARG A 4 -8.69 5.57 30.25
CA ARG A 4 -8.93 4.11 30.23
C ARG A 4 -8.19 3.36 29.10
N GLN A 5 -7.54 4.07 28.17
CA GLN A 5 -6.84 3.49 27.02
C GLN A 5 -5.33 3.39 27.21
N GLU A 6 -4.78 3.95 28.30
CA GLU A 6 -3.35 3.90 28.60
C GLU A 6 -3.05 2.78 29.58
N LYS A 7 -1.94 2.07 29.34
CA LYS A 7 -1.40 1.02 30.20
C LYS A 7 0.10 1.17 30.33
N THR A 8 0.64 0.67 31.40
CA THR A 8 2.09 0.63 31.64
C THR A 8 2.60 -0.78 31.41
N THR A 9 3.79 -0.88 30.83
CA THR A 9 4.47 -2.15 30.59
C THR A 9 5.98 -1.94 30.55
N LEU A 10 6.75 -3.02 30.68
CA LEU A 10 8.21 -3.00 30.61
C LEU A 10 8.67 -3.00 29.15
N LEU A 11 9.57 -2.10 28.78
CA LEU A 11 10.31 -2.10 27.52
C LEU A 11 11.49 -3.06 27.64
N ARG A 12 11.30 -4.27 27.10
CA ARG A 12 12.30 -5.36 27.19
C ARG A 12 13.50 -5.12 26.32
N ASP A 13 13.25 -4.64 25.09
CA ASP A 13 14.27 -4.40 24.09
C ASP A 13 13.78 -3.38 23.05
N ILE A 14 14.70 -2.84 22.26
CA ILE A 14 14.43 -2.04 21.07
C ILE A 14 15.12 -2.74 19.89
N THR A 15 14.34 -3.51 19.14
CA THR A 15 14.80 -4.19 17.93
C THR A 15 14.72 -3.24 16.73
N VAL A 16 15.45 -3.56 15.65
CA VAL A 16 15.44 -2.76 14.42
C VAL A 16 14.95 -3.60 13.25
N GLN A 17 13.87 -3.15 12.63
CA GLN A 17 13.34 -3.74 11.39
C GLN A 17 13.90 -3.01 10.19
N VAL A 18 14.17 -3.77 9.11
CA VAL A 18 14.66 -3.24 7.84
C VAL A 18 13.54 -3.35 6.81
N GLY A 19 13.03 -2.21 6.37
CA GLY A 19 11.98 -2.14 5.34
C GLY A 19 12.51 -2.32 3.91
N ARG A 20 11.61 -2.42 2.94
CA ARG A 20 11.91 -2.66 1.51
C ARG A 20 12.88 -1.65 0.87
N THR A 21 12.90 -0.42 1.37
CA THR A 21 13.79 0.65 0.89
C THR A 21 15.08 0.76 1.71
N GLY A 22 15.40 -0.26 2.51
CA GLY A 22 16.52 -0.24 3.43
C GLY A 22 16.29 0.56 4.72
N ALA A 23 15.15 1.24 4.87
CA ALA A 23 14.85 2.04 6.05
C ALA A 23 14.88 1.21 7.33
N LEU A 24 15.63 1.66 8.33
CA LEU A 24 15.73 1.04 9.64
C LEU A 24 14.72 1.68 10.59
N THR A 25 13.78 0.88 11.07
CA THR A 25 12.72 1.33 11.99
C THR A 25 12.91 0.66 13.35
N PRO A 26 13.15 1.43 14.43
CA PRO A 26 13.19 0.87 15.78
C PRO A 26 11.79 0.45 16.23
N VAL A 27 11.72 -0.69 16.90
CA VAL A 27 10.49 -1.31 17.41
C VAL A 27 10.69 -1.67 18.87
N ALA A 28 9.77 -1.20 19.71
CA ALA A 28 9.73 -1.59 21.11
C ALA A 28 9.24 -3.03 21.26
N GLU A 29 10.01 -3.86 21.92
CA GLU A 29 9.62 -5.19 22.40
C GLU A 29 9.14 -5.01 23.86
N LEU A 30 7.88 -5.29 24.09
CA LEU A 30 7.19 -4.98 25.35
C LEU A 30 6.77 -6.24 26.08
N ASP A 31 6.72 -6.20 27.39
CA ASP A 31 5.95 -7.21 28.12
C ASP A 31 4.50 -7.14 27.64
N PRO A 32 3.88 -8.29 27.30
CA PRO A 32 2.53 -8.30 26.75
C PRO A 32 1.53 -7.63 27.71
N VAL A 33 0.84 -6.60 27.25
CA VAL A 33 -0.14 -5.87 28.02
C VAL A 33 -1.44 -5.71 27.25
N ARG A 34 -2.59 -5.84 27.95
CA ARG A 34 -3.90 -5.67 27.32
C ARG A 34 -4.30 -4.20 27.26
N VAL A 35 -4.39 -3.65 26.03
CA VAL A 35 -4.78 -2.26 25.74
C VAL A 35 -5.99 -2.28 24.80
N ALA A 36 -7.08 -1.60 25.17
CA ALA A 36 -8.30 -1.49 24.36
C ALA A 36 -8.74 -2.83 23.74
N GLY A 37 -8.79 -3.90 24.58
CA GLY A 37 -9.32 -5.21 24.18
C GLY A 37 -8.34 -6.15 23.46
N SER A 38 -7.15 -5.70 23.06
CA SER A 38 -6.12 -6.54 22.45
C SER A 38 -4.82 -6.58 23.26
N VAL A 39 -4.02 -7.64 23.04
CA VAL A 39 -2.70 -7.77 23.65
C VAL A 39 -1.69 -7.03 22.77
N VAL A 40 -0.93 -6.12 23.38
CA VAL A 40 0.16 -5.38 22.75
C VAL A 40 1.48 -5.89 23.31
N ALA A 41 2.35 -6.42 22.45
CA ALA A 41 3.68 -6.89 22.79
C ALA A 41 4.76 -6.13 22.00
N ARG A 42 4.37 -5.41 20.94
CA ARG A 42 5.26 -4.63 20.08
C ARG A 42 4.65 -3.31 19.69
N ALA A 43 5.48 -2.27 19.55
CA ALA A 43 5.04 -0.96 19.07
C ALA A 43 6.15 -0.29 18.25
N THR A 44 5.79 0.36 17.15
CA THR A 44 6.76 1.15 16.39
C THR A 44 7.27 2.35 17.20
N LEU A 45 8.56 2.65 17.08
CA LEU A 45 9.17 3.86 17.63
C LEU A 45 9.51 4.87 16.52
N HIS A 46 9.07 4.60 15.29
CA HIS A 46 9.19 5.44 14.09
C HIS A 46 10.64 5.60 13.59
N ASN A 47 11.50 6.29 14.33
CA ASN A 47 12.91 6.52 13.99
C ASN A 47 13.75 6.76 15.26
N SER A 48 15.07 6.85 15.10
CA SER A 48 16.00 7.09 16.21
C SER A 48 15.78 8.42 16.92
N ASP A 49 15.36 9.45 16.19
CA ASP A 49 15.14 10.79 16.74
C ASP A 49 13.93 10.78 17.70
N GLU A 50 12.88 10.01 17.36
CA GLU A 50 11.74 9.80 18.27
C GLU A 50 12.12 9.02 19.53
N VAL A 51 12.99 8.00 19.42
CA VAL A 51 13.52 7.28 20.58
C VAL A 51 14.29 8.23 21.50
N ALA A 52 15.16 9.06 20.91
CA ALA A 52 15.93 10.06 21.65
C ALA A 52 15.03 11.16 22.26
N ARG A 53 14.07 11.70 21.46
CA ARG A 53 13.13 12.73 21.92
C ARG A 53 12.28 12.27 23.10
N LYS A 54 11.80 11.02 23.04
CA LYS A 54 11.05 10.39 24.15
C LYS A 54 11.96 9.90 25.28
N ASN A 55 13.28 9.97 25.09
CA ASN A 55 14.29 9.48 26.02
C ASN A 55 14.01 8.04 26.49
N LEU A 56 13.72 7.16 25.55
CA LEU A 56 13.44 5.75 25.82
C LEU A 56 14.74 4.97 26.03
N ARG A 57 14.74 4.10 27.02
CA ARG A 57 15.86 3.20 27.34
C ARG A 57 15.34 1.78 27.55
N ILE A 58 16.13 0.80 27.18
CA ILE A 58 15.82 -0.61 27.49
C ILE A 58 15.76 -0.75 29.03
N GLY A 59 14.74 -1.44 29.51
CA GLY A 59 14.44 -1.59 30.94
C GLY A 59 13.48 -0.52 31.51
N ASP A 60 13.08 0.49 30.73
CA ASP A 60 12.09 1.48 31.17
C ASP A 60 10.71 0.84 31.37
N THR A 61 10.00 1.27 32.41
CA THR A 61 8.56 1.15 32.47
C THR A 61 7.95 2.24 31.59
N VAL A 62 7.23 1.88 30.51
CA VAL A 62 6.68 2.80 29.52
C VAL A 62 5.16 2.84 29.55
N VAL A 63 4.60 3.97 29.16
CA VAL A 63 3.17 4.14 28.95
C VAL A 63 2.85 3.83 27.50
N VAL A 64 1.89 2.94 27.25
CA VAL A 64 1.43 2.56 25.92
C VAL A 64 -0.05 2.84 25.75
N ARG A 65 -0.44 3.24 24.54
CA ARG A 65 -1.84 3.41 24.11
C ARG A 65 -2.03 2.89 22.70
N LYS A 66 -3.28 2.85 22.24
CA LYS A 66 -3.59 2.68 20.82
C LYS A 66 -4.01 4.02 20.22
N ALA A 67 -3.30 4.46 19.19
CA ALA A 67 -3.69 5.60 18.38
C ALA A 67 -4.82 5.18 17.43
N GLY A 68 -5.94 5.92 17.42
CA GLY A 68 -7.12 5.61 16.60
C GLY A 68 -7.72 4.22 16.86
N ASP A 69 -7.55 3.69 18.10
CA ASP A 69 -7.96 2.34 18.53
C ASP A 69 -7.33 1.17 17.76
N VAL A 70 -6.33 1.42 16.91
CA VAL A 70 -5.70 0.43 16.02
C VAL A 70 -4.21 0.26 16.27
N ILE A 71 -3.43 1.36 16.22
CA ILE A 71 -1.95 1.31 16.21
C ILE A 71 -1.39 1.49 17.61
N PRO A 72 -0.62 0.48 18.14
CA PRO A 72 0.09 0.63 19.39
C PRO A 72 1.17 1.73 19.32
N GLU A 73 1.17 2.61 20.31
CA GLU A 73 2.13 3.70 20.44
C GLU A 73 2.71 3.74 21.87
N VAL A 74 4.04 3.92 21.96
CA VAL A 74 4.72 4.23 23.23
C VAL A 74 4.73 5.74 23.43
N LEU A 75 4.09 6.21 24.50
CA LEU A 75 4.02 7.63 24.81
C LEU A 75 5.34 8.14 25.42
N GLY A 76 5.92 7.38 26.34
CA GLY A 76 7.17 7.72 27.01
C GLY A 76 7.41 6.86 28.25
N PRO A 77 8.59 7.04 28.91
CA PRO A 77 8.94 6.32 30.11
C PRO A 77 8.33 6.96 31.36
N ILE A 78 8.17 6.16 32.40
CA ILE A 78 7.90 6.62 33.76
C ILE A 78 9.26 6.78 34.46
N LEU A 79 9.80 8.00 34.46
CA LEU A 79 11.17 8.28 34.90
C LEU A 79 11.44 7.87 36.35
N SER A 80 10.44 7.91 37.24
CA SER A 80 10.57 7.46 38.61
C SER A 80 10.77 5.94 38.78
N LEU A 81 10.51 5.15 37.73
CA LEU A 81 10.69 3.71 37.73
C LEU A 81 11.86 3.26 36.85
N ARG A 82 12.66 4.19 36.34
CA ARG A 82 13.80 3.91 35.49
C ARG A 82 14.93 3.25 36.29
N PRO A 83 15.53 2.15 35.76
CA PRO A 83 16.74 1.57 36.33
C PRO A 83 17.91 2.57 36.30
N GLU A 84 18.70 2.63 37.39
CA GLU A 84 19.81 3.59 37.54
C GLU A 84 20.93 3.34 36.50
N ASP A 85 21.14 2.09 36.10
CA ASP A 85 22.17 1.64 35.17
C ASP A 85 21.72 1.69 33.68
N SER A 86 20.52 2.18 33.41
CA SER A 86 20.00 2.27 32.05
C SER A 86 20.77 3.26 31.16
N VAL A 87 21.14 2.85 29.96
CA VAL A 87 21.87 3.68 28.99
C VAL A 87 20.98 4.14 27.85
N PRO A 88 21.24 5.33 27.25
CA PRO A 88 20.54 5.78 26.05
C PRO A 88 20.70 4.78 24.92
N TRP A 89 19.59 4.45 24.26
CA TRP A 89 19.62 3.59 23.08
C TRP A 89 20.18 4.34 21.87
N GLN A 90 20.95 3.63 21.04
CA GLN A 90 21.53 4.16 19.81
C GLN A 90 21.21 3.24 18.64
N MET A 91 20.99 3.85 17.46
CA MET A 91 20.80 3.09 16.22
C MET A 91 22.08 2.32 15.89
N PRO A 92 22.00 1.03 15.55
CA PRO A 92 23.17 0.26 15.13
C PRO A 92 23.73 0.82 13.82
N MET A 93 25.06 0.86 13.72
CA MET A 93 25.78 1.33 12.54
C MET A 93 25.91 0.23 11.46
N SER A 94 25.49 -0.99 11.76
CA SER A 94 25.43 -2.11 10.82
C SER A 94 24.00 -2.64 10.74
N CYS A 95 23.60 -3.06 9.53
CA CYS A 95 22.29 -3.65 9.28
C CYS A 95 22.13 -4.98 10.06
N PRO A 96 21.06 -5.14 10.85
CA PRO A 96 20.86 -6.37 11.63
C PRO A 96 20.60 -7.61 10.76
N SER A 97 20.25 -7.43 9.47
CA SER A 97 19.95 -8.52 8.55
C SER A 97 21.16 -8.99 7.73
N CYS A 98 22.00 -8.05 7.24
CA CYS A 98 23.10 -8.38 6.32
C CYS A 98 24.47 -7.91 6.79
N GLY A 99 24.58 -7.21 7.94
CA GLY A 99 25.82 -6.69 8.47
C GLY A 99 26.41 -5.48 7.72
N SER A 100 25.83 -5.08 6.59
CA SER A 100 26.34 -3.97 5.79
C SER A 100 26.18 -2.62 6.51
N LEU A 101 26.94 -1.63 6.09
CA LEU A 101 26.91 -0.28 6.63
C LEU A 101 25.50 0.32 6.58
N VAL A 102 25.16 1.02 7.65
CA VAL A 102 23.94 1.82 7.76
C VAL A 102 24.31 3.29 7.64
N VAL A 103 23.65 4.00 6.74
CA VAL A 103 23.89 5.42 6.51
C VAL A 103 22.63 6.24 6.84
N ARG A 104 22.85 7.49 7.21
CA ARG A 104 21.81 8.51 7.35
C ARG A 104 22.19 9.67 6.46
N GLU A 105 21.37 9.98 5.47
CA GLU A 105 21.57 11.13 4.60
C GLU A 105 21.34 12.43 5.39
N GLU A 106 22.05 13.49 5.04
CA GLU A 106 21.91 14.80 5.68
C GLU A 106 20.46 15.32 5.50
N GLY A 107 19.84 15.72 6.60
CA GLY A 107 18.45 16.18 6.60
C GLY A 107 17.41 15.06 6.69
N GLU A 108 17.77 13.78 6.56
CA GLU A 108 16.83 12.66 6.79
C GLU A 108 16.82 12.19 8.25
N ALA A 109 15.63 11.84 8.74
CA ALA A 109 15.46 11.24 10.08
C ALA A 109 15.67 9.72 10.08
N VAL A 110 15.87 9.11 8.91
CA VAL A 110 15.84 7.66 8.70
C VAL A 110 17.22 7.14 8.36
N TYR A 111 17.68 6.16 9.13
CA TYR A 111 18.86 5.35 8.81
C TYR A 111 18.51 4.28 7.77
N ARG A 112 19.45 3.96 6.87
CA ARG A 112 19.22 3.00 5.78
C ARG A 112 20.37 2.01 5.64
N CYS A 113 20.01 0.76 5.41
CA CYS A 113 20.93 -0.24 4.85
C CYS A 113 21.10 0.02 3.35
N VAL A 114 22.33 0.19 2.90
CA VAL A 114 22.65 0.50 1.50
C VAL A 114 22.90 -0.74 0.63
N SER A 115 22.87 -1.93 1.24
CA SER A 115 23.11 -3.18 0.49
C SER A 115 21.90 -3.53 -0.37
N LEU A 116 22.14 -3.73 -1.67
CA LEU A 116 21.14 -4.23 -2.63
C LEU A 116 20.77 -5.70 -2.37
N ASP A 117 21.71 -6.47 -1.83
CA ASP A 117 21.56 -7.90 -1.54
C ASP A 117 21.06 -8.17 -0.10
N CYS A 118 20.51 -7.17 0.56
CA CYS A 118 20.00 -7.35 1.92
C CYS A 118 18.77 -8.27 1.94
N PRO A 119 18.83 -9.44 2.64
CA PRO A 119 17.71 -10.40 2.65
C PRO A 119 16.40 -9.81 3.19
N ALA A 120 16.48 -8.91 4.19
CA ALA A 120 15.29 -8.26 4.72
C ALA A 120 14.64 -7.34 3.68
N GLN A 121 15.42 -6.62 2.87
CA GLN A 121 14.88 -5.81 1.78
C GLN A 121 14.26 -6.67 0.67
N ALA A 122 14.90 -7.79 0.31
CA ALA A 122 14.34 -8.73 -0.66
C ALA A 122 12.99 -9.27 -0.18
N LYS A 123 12.90 -9.73 1.07
CA LYS A 123 11.65 -10.19 1.69
C LYS A 123 10.56 -9.13 1.61
N GLU A 124 10.84 -7.92 2.04
CA GLU A 124 9.86 -6.84 2.06
C GLU A 124 9.42 -6.40 0.65
N ARG A 125 10.32 -6.42 -0.34
CA ARG A 125 9.97 -6.18 -1.75
C ARG A 125 9.01 -7.25 -2.28
N LEU A 126 9.26 -8.51 -1.99
CA LEU A 126 8.41 -9.63 -2.39
C LEU A 126 7.02 -9.57 -1.76
N ILE A 127 6.94 -9.26 -0.46
CA ILE A 127 5.65 -9.05 0.24
C ILE A 127 4.90 -7.85 -0.35
N HIS A 128 5.61 -6.74 -0.62
CA HIS A 128 5.00 -5.57 -1.21
C HIS A 128 4.44 -5.85 -2.61
N TRP A 129 5.20 -6.56 -3.45
CA TRP A 129 4.75 -6.98 -4.78
C TRP A 129 3.45 -7.78 -4.71
N ALA A 130 3.35 -8.74 -3.80
CA ALA A 130 2.18 -9.58 -3.63
C ALA A 130 0.98 -8.85 -2.98
N SER A 131 1.18 -7.65 -2.42
CA SER A 131 0.16 -6.95 -1.64
C SER A 131 -1.06 -6.55 -2.47
N ARG A 132 -2.22 -6.39 -1.78
CA ARG A 132 -3.52 -6.02 -2.38
C ARG A 132 -3.47 -4.77 -3.27
N ASN A 133 -2.67 -3.77 -2.91
CA ASN A 133 -2.56 -2.52 -3.67
C ASN A 133 -1.59 -2.62 -4.85
N ALA A 134 -0.71 -3.61 -4.87
CA ALA A 134 0.20 -3.92 -5.96
C ALA A 134 -0.41 -5.03 -6.84
N LEU A 135 0.20 -6.21 -6.92
CA LEU A 135 -0.26 -7.26 -7.84
C LEU A 135 -1.40 -8.12 -7.29
N ASP A 136 -1.73 -7.98 -5.98
CA ASP A 136 -2.85 -8.66 -5.32
C ASP A 136 -2.82 -10.18 -5.49
N ILE A 137 -1.68 -10.77 -5.16
CA ILE A 137 -1.49 -12.22 -5.21
C ILE A 137 -2.06 -12.81 -3.93
N GLU A 138 -3.34 -13.18 -3.98
CA GLU A 138 -4.05 -13.70 -2.80
C GLU A 138 -3.38 -14.98 -2.29
N GLY A 139 -3.15 -15.03 -0.99
CA GLY A 139 -2.48 -16.15 -0.33
C GLY A 139 -0.95 -16.03 -0.24
N MET A 140 -0.30 -15.16 -1.02
CA MET A 140 1.16 -14.95 -0.97
C MET A 140 1.55 -14.05 0.22
N GLY A 141 1.28 -14.51 1.43
CA GLY A 141 1.58 -13.77 2.66
C GLY A 141 3.03 -13.91 3.12
N GLU A 142 3.38 -13.15 4.18
CA GLU A 142 4.73 -13.09 4.75
C GLU A 142 5.33 -14.45 5.07
N GLU A 143 4.53 -15.40 5.59
CA GLU A 143 5.01 -16.74 5.93
C GLU A 143 5.47 -17.49 4.69
N ILE A 144 4.66 -17.53 3.63
CA ILE A 144 4.99 -18.21 2.38
C ILE A 144 6.21 -17.56 1.73
N VAL A 145 6.25 -16.23 1.65
CA VAL A 145 7.41 -15.49 1.13
C VAL A 145 8.69 -15.84 1.87
N THR A 146 8.63 -15.91 3.20
CA THR A 146 9.80 -16.27 4.02
C THR A 146 10.27 -17.70 3.72
N ARG A 147 9.35 -18.64 3.52
CA ARG A 147 9.69 -20.03 3.16
C ARG A 147 10.27 -20.12 1.75
N LEU A 148 9.69 -19.44 0.79
CA LEU A 148 10.18 -19.40 -0.60
C LEU A 148 11.62 -18.85 -0.68
N LEU A 149 11.89 -17.75 0.02
CA LEU A 149 13.26 -17.21 0.13
C LEU A 149 14.25 -18.23 0.71
N ALA A 150 13.84 -18.98 1.76
CA ALA A 150 14.69 -20.00 2.40
C ALA A 150 15.02 -21.15 1.45
N THR A 151 14.21 -21.46 0.45
CA THR A 151 14.51 -22.49 -0.57
C THR A 151 15.55 -22.03 -1.58
N GLY A 152 15.83 -20.72 -1.70
CA GLY A 152 16.66 -20.13 -2.74
C GLY A 152 16.02 -20.11 -4.14
N LYS A 153 14.77 -20.57 -4.30
CA LYS A 153 14.05 -20.54 -5.59
C LYS A 153 13.54 -19.17 -5.95
N VAL A 154 13.35 -18.30 -4.98
CA VAL A 154 12.87 -16.94 -5.14
C VAL A 154 13.87 -15.99 -4.53
N ALA A 155 14.41 -15.08 -5.32
CA ALA A 155 15.30 -14.00 -4.90
C ALA A 155 14.68 -12.62 -5.20
N ASP A 156 13.91 -12.50 -6.27
CA ASP A 156 13.21 -11.28 -6.66
C ASP A 156 11.78 -11.57 -7.19
N VAL A 157 11.06 -10.51 -7.53
CA VAL A 157 9.63 -10.58 -7.90
C VAL A 157 9.35 -11.39 -9.17
N ALA A 158 10.30 -11.43 -10.12
CA ALA A 158 10.13 -12.19 -11.36
C ALA A 158 10.26 -13.72 -11.13
N ASP A 159 10.93 -14.14 -10.07
CA ASP A 159 11.04 -15.56 -9.75
C ASP A 159 9.72 -16.18 -9.28
N TYR A 160 8.78 -15.39 -8.81
CA TYR A 160 7.43 -15.89 -8.49
C TYR A 160 6.75 -16.58 -9.68
N TYR A 161 6.97 -16.07 -10.89
CA TYR A 161 6.35 -16.56 -12.12
C TYR A 161 7.05 -17.76 -12.74
N LYS A 162 8.18 -18.19 -12.15
CA LYS A 162 8.87 -19.44 -12.49
C LYS A 162 8.52 -20.59 -11.56
N LEU A 163 7.81 -20.32 -10.46
CA LEU A 163 7.38 -21.36 -9.53
C LEU A 163 6.40 -22.30 -10.21
N THR A 164 6.59 -23.60 -9.96
CA THR A 164 5.64 -24.63 -10.35
C THR A 164 4.66 -24.94 -9.23
N GLU A 165 3.53 -25.55 -9.56
CA GLU A 165 2.59 -26.06 -8.56
C GLU A 165 3.28 -27.04 -7.58
N ALA A 166 4.20 -27.87 -8.08
CA ALA A 166 4.96 -28.79 -7.25
C ALA A 166 5.92 -28.07 -6.28
N ASP A 167 6.53 -26.96 -6.70
CA ASP A 167 7.38 -26.15 -5.82
C ASP A 167 6.59 -25.58 -4.64
N LEU A 168 5.37 -25.12 -4.90
CA LEU A 168 4.49 -24.59 -3.88
C LEU A 168 3.90 -25.72 -3.01
N ALA A 169 3.38 -26.79 -3.61
CA ALA A 169 2.76 -27.88 -2.87
C ALA A 169 3.71 -28.53 -1.85
N ASN A 170 4.99 -28.68 -2.23
CA ASN A 170 6.02 -29.27 -1.40
C ASN A 170 6.76 -28.26 -0.50
N LEU A 171 6.31 -27.02 -0.42
CA LEU A 171 6.92 -26.01 0.42
C LEU A 171 6.74 -26.37 1.90
N ASP A 172 7.86 -26.60 2.60
CA ASP A 172 7.88 -26.88 4.03
C ASP A 172 7.50 -25.62 4.83
N MET A 173 6.40 -25.71 5.57
CA MET A 173 5.91 -24.61 6.40
C MET A 173 6.66 -24.48 7.73
N ASN A 174 7.71 -25.28 7.94
CA ASN A 174 8.50 -25.33 9.18
C ASN A 174 7.63 -25.58 10.42
N ARG A 175 6.65 -26.42 10.25
CA ARG A 175 5.76 -26.92 11.30
C ARG A 175 5.70 -28.45 11.18
N VAL A 176 5.40 -29.10 12.29
CA VAL A 176 5.17 -30.54 12.31
C VAL A 176 3.75 -30.83 12.78
N ASN A 177 3.19 -31.91 12.25
CA ASN A 177 1.91 -32.44 12.71
C ASN A 177 2.09 -33.16 14.08
N ARG A 178 1.01 -33.74 14.61
CA ARG A 178 1.04 -34.44 15.91
C ARG A 178 1.91 -35.68 15.88
N GLU A 179 2.24 -36.20 14.72
CA GLU A 179 3.04 -37.40 14.48
C GLU A 179 4.53 -37.08 14.24
N GLY A 180 4.87 -35.76 14.21
CA GLY A 180 6.24 -35.27 14.00
C GLY A 180 6.62 -35.12 12.52
N GLU A 181 5.68 -35.26 11.60
CA GLU A 181 5.92 -35.10 10.15
C GLU A 181 5.85 -33.64 9.73
N PRO A 182 6.67 -33.19 8.75
CA PRO A 182 6.62 -31.84 8.22
C PRO A 182 5.25 -31.50 7.63
N ILE A 183 4.73 -30.34 7.95
CA ILE A 183 3.52 -29.80 7.32
C ILE A 183 3.95 -29.04 6.08
N LEU A 184 3.53 -29.55 4.91
CA LEU A 184 3.72 -28.91 3.62
C LEU A 184 2.56 -27.96 3.32
N LEU A 185 2.76 -27.00 2.41
CA LEU A 185 1.72 -26.07 1.98
C LEU A 185 0.50 -26.77 1.37
N GLY A 186 0.74 -27.84 0.63
CA GLY A 186 -0.26 -28.74 0.04
C GLY A 186 -0.83 -28.26 -1.30
N GLU A 187 -1.36 -29.20 -2.06
CA GLU A 187 -1.81 -29.00 -3.46
C GLU A 187 -2.95 -27.97 -3.58
N VAL A 188 -3.89 -27.94 -2.62
CA VAL A 188 -5.06 -27.05 -2.70
C VAL A 188 -4.63 -25.57 -2.60
N VAL A 189 -3.69 -25.26 -1.72
CA VAL A 189 -3.17 -23.90 -1.57
C VAL A 189 -2.25 -23.56 -2.75
N ALA A 190 -1.42 -24.51 -3.18
CA ALA A 190 -0.56 -24.34 -4.34
C ALA A 190 -1.34 -24.00 -5.60
N LYS A 191 -2.43 -24.70 -5.90
CA LYS A 191 -3.32 -24.39 -7.05
C LYS A 191 -3.92 -22.99 -6.98
N LYS A 192 -4.39 -22.57 -5.81
CA LYS A 192 -4.93 -21.22 -5.61
C LYS A 192 -3.86 -20.16 -5.86
N LEU A 193 -2.64 -20.37 -5.36
CA LEU A 193 -1.52 -19.45 -5.58
C LEU A 193 -1.13 -19.37 -7.05
N MET A 194 -1.10 -20.49 -7.78
CA MET A 194 -0.83 -20.49 -9.22
C MET A 194 -1.86 -19.68 -10.00
N VAL A 195 -3.15 -19.82 -9.66
CA VAL A 195 -4.22 -19.00 -10.27
C VAL A 195 -4.00 -17.51 -9.94
N ALA A 196 -3.74 -17.17 -8.68
CA ALA A 196 -3.50 -15.79 -8.27
C ALA A 196 -2.25 -15.17 -8.94
N LEU A 197 -1.19 -15.97 -9.16
CA LEU A 197 -0.01 -15.55 -9.92
C LEU A 197 -0.35 -15.24 -11.37
N GLU A 198 -1.12 -16.10 -12.07
CA GLU A 198 -1.55 -15.85 -13.44
C GLU A 198 -2.47 -14.61 -13.54
N GLU A 199 -3.44 -14.49 -12.65
CA GLU A 199 -4.32 -13.32 -12.60
C GLU A 199 -3.52 -12.02 -12.33
N SER A 200 -2.45 -12.08 -11.55
CA SER A 200 -1.62 -10.92 -11.26
C SER A 200 -0.94 -10.32 -12.50
N LYS A 201 -0.68 -11.12 -13.53
CA LYS A 201 -0.08 -10.66 -14.80
C LYS A 201 -0.99 -9.69 -15.58
N THR A 202 -2.29 -9.71 -15.31
CA THR A 202 -3.29 -8.83 -15.95
C THR A 202 -3.47 -7.49 -15.25
N ARG A 203 -2.75 -7.24 -14.16
CA ARG A 203 -2.83 -5.97 -13.43
C ARG A 203 -2.26 -4.82 -14.26
N SER A 204 -2.85 -3.63 -14.09
CA SER A 204 -2.44 -2.41 -14.81
C SER A 204 -0.95 -2.08 -14.61
N PHE A 205 -0.35 -1.40 -15.56
CA PHE A 205 1.06 -1.00 -15.48
C PHE A 205 1.32 -0.08 -14.27
N ALA A 206 0.36 0.77 -13.89
CA ALA A 206 0.46 1.58 -12.69
C ALA A 206 0.63 0.73 -11.43
N ARG A 207 -0.08 -0.40 -11.30
CA ARG A 207 0.06 -1.33 -10.18
C ARG A 207 1.40 -2.07 -10.21
N VAL A 208 1.89 -2.43 -11.39
CA VAL A 208 3.23 -3.00 -11.57
C VAL A 208 4.28 -2.00 -11.12
N LEU A 209 4.22 -0.75 -11.59
CA LEU A 209 5.16 0.31 -11.23
C LEU A 209 5.18 0.56 -9.71
N PHE A 210 4.01 0.61 -9.08
CA PHE A 210 3.90 0.68 -7.63
C PHE A 210 4.50 -0.55 -6.94
N GLY A 211 4.22 -1.75 -7.46
CA GLY A 211 4.68 -3.04 -6.95
C GLY A 211 6.20 -3.20 -6.95
N LEU A 212 6.90 -2.59 -7.92
CA LEU A 212 8.37 -2.57 -7.98
C LEU A 212 9.01 -1.89 -6.76
N GLY A 213 8.24 -1.10 -6.01
CA GLY A 213 8.70 -0.51 -4.76
C GLY A 213 9.75 0.60 -4.93
N ILE A 214 9.71 1.32 -6.04
CA ILE A 214 10.60 2.46 -6.30
C ILE A 214 10.45 3.48 -5.17
N ARG A 215 11.58 3.97 -4.66
CA ARG A 215 11.60 4.95 -3.56
C ARG A 215 10.78 6.18 -3.95
N HIS A 216 9.99 6.69 -3.02
CA HIS A 216 9.09 7.83 -3.17
C HIS A 216 7.91 7.64 -4.15
N VAL A 217 7.81 6.51 -4.83
CA VAL A 217 6.69 6.20 -5.71
C VAL A 217 5.60 5.46 -4.94
N GLY A 218 4.58 6.22 -4.54
CA GLY A 218 3.33 5.67 -3.98
C GLY A 218 2.34 5.30 -5.09
N LYS A 219 1.19 4.72 -4.69
CA LYS A 219 0.13 4.33 -5.64
C LYS A 219 -0.30 5.49 -6.55
N THR A 220 -0.69 6.62 -5.97
CA THR A 220 -1.12 7.81 -6.74
C THR A 220 -0.01 8.35 -7.64
N THR A 221 1.24 8.34 -7.17
CA THR A 221 2.39 8.76 -7.98
C THR A 221 2.62 7.83 -9.16
N ALA A 222 2.48 6.51 -8.96
CA ALA A 222 2.58 5.54 -10.05
C ALA A 222 1.49 5.76 -11.11
N GLU A 223 0.25 6.04 -10.68
CA GLU A 223 -0.88 6.38 -11.56
C GLU A 223 -0.58 7.65 -12.38
N LEU A 224 -0.06 8.72 -11.76
CA LEU A 224 0.32 9.95 -12.45
C LEU A 224 1.44 9.74 -13.49
N ILE A 225 2.47 8.97 -13.12
CA ILE A 225 3.60 8.66 -14.01
C ILE A 225 3.13 7.85 -15.21
N VAL A 226 2.33 6.80 -14.98
CA VAL A 226 1.83 5.91 -16.04
C VAL A 226 0.82 6.62 -16.94
N HIS A 227 0.03 7.56 -16.41
CA HIS A 227 -0.83 8.40 -17.24
C HIS A 227 -0.02 9.26 -18.22
N ALA A 228 1.12 9.81 -17.81
CA ALA A 228 2.00 10.60 -18.69
C ALA A 228 2.85 9.71 -19.61
N TYR A 229 3.31 8.55 -19.13
CA TYR A 229 4.15 7.60 -19.84
C TYR A 229 3.52 6.19 -19.79
N PRO A 230 2.58 5.86 -20.67
CA PRO A 230 1.73 4.69 -20.56
C PRO A 230 2.43 3.36 -20.86
N SER A 231 3.73 3.35 -21.17
CA SER A 231 4.50 2.13 -21.37
C SER A 231 5.87 2.20 -20.71
N LEU A 232 6.37 1.03 -20.31
CA LEU A 232 7.75 0.92 -19.80
C LEU A 232 8.76 1.50 -20.80
N GLU A 233 8.54 1.30 -22.10
CA GLU A 233 9.43 1.80 -23.14
C GLU A 233 9.44 3.33 -23.20
N ALA A 234 8.29 3.97 -23.14
CA ALA A 234 8.16 5.42 -23.09
C ALA A 234 8.77 5.97 -21.80
N LEU A 235 8.46 5.35 -20.66
CA LEU A 235 8.96 5.75 -19.35
C LEU A 235 10.48 5.62 -19.23
N SER A 236 11.07 4.58 -19.82
CA SER A 236 12.54 4.38 -19.78
C SER A 236 13.32 5.39 -20.61
N LYS A 237 12.67 6.10 -21.53
CA LYS A 237 13.30 7.16 -22.38
C LYS A 237 13.14 8.55 -21.77
N ALA A 238 12.26 8.70 -20.77
CA ALA A 238 11.97 9.99 -20.17
C ALA A 238 13.15 10.49 -19.33
N SER A 239 13.51 11.76 -19.51
CA SER A 239 14.54 12.43 -18.71
C SER A 239 14.00 12.79 -17.30
N VAL A 240 14.92 13.14 -16.38
CA VAL A 240 14.55 13.59 -15.03
C VAL A 240 13.73 14.88 -15.10
N GLU A 241 14.06 15.78 -16.01
CA GLU A 241 13.36 17.05 -16.24
C GLU A 241 11.92 16.80 -16.71
N GLU A 242 11.75 15.92 -17.70
CA GLU A 242 10.44 15.53 -18.21
C GLU A 242 9.56 14.87 -17.12
N LEU A 243 10.13 13.95 -16.34
CA LEU A 243 9.43 13.30 -15.23
C LEU A 243 9.05 14.32 -14.15
N SER A 244 9.93 15.27 -13.83
CA SER A 244 9.66 16.28 -12.81
C SER A 244 8.63 17.34 -13.24
N ALA A 245 8.36 17.45 -14.54
CA ALA A 245 7.32 18.33 -15.10
C ALA A 245 5.90 17.76 -14.90
N ILE A 246 5.75 16.48 -14.54
CA ILE A 246 4.45 15.87 -14.26
C ILE A 246 3.88 16.50 -12.97
N PRO A 247 2.66 17.08 -12.99
CA PRO A 247 2.03 17.62 -11.79
C PRO A 247 1.93 16.57 -10.67
N GLY A 248 2.53 16.85 -9.52
CA GLY A 248 2.59 15.92 -8.38
C GLY A 248 3.82 15.00 -8.36
N VAL A 249 4.71 15.07 -9.34
CA VAL A 249 5.99 14.38 -9.39
C VAL A 249 7.11 15.40 -9.23
N GLY A 250 7.71 15.47 -8.05
CA GLY A 250 8.84 16.37 -7.79
C GLY A 250 10.19 15.77 -8.23
N LEU A 251 11.24 16.60 -8.22
CA LEU A 251 12.60 16.21 -8.64
C LEU A 251 13.09 14.92 -7.95
N VAL A 252 12.89 14.79 -6.63
CA VAL A 252 13.32 13.61 -5.84
C VAL A 252 12.65 12.31 -6.34
N ILE A 253 11.40 12.40 -6.75
CA ILE A 253 10.66 11.25 -7.30
C ILE A 253 11.18 10.94 -8.70
N ALA A 254 11.36 11.95 -9.54
CA ALA A 254 11.87 11.84 -10.91
C ALA A 254 13.25 11.18 -10.94
N GLU A 255 14.18 11.63 -10.08
CA GLU A 255 15.51 11.04 -9.91
C GLU A 255 15.43 9.58 -9.44
N SER A 256 14.52 9.26 -8.51
CA SER A 256 14.34 7.90 -8.02
C SER A 256 13.85 6.96 -9.13
N VAL A 257 12.89 7.38 -9.95
CA VAL A 257 12.35 6.60 -11.08
C VAL A 257 13.43 6.41 -12.14
N HIS A 258 14.09 7.49 -12.56
CA HIS A 258 15.15 7.45 -13.58
C HIS A 258 16.31 6.54 -13.15
N SER A 259 16.81 6.69 -11.90
CA SER A 259 17.89 5.85 -11.36
C SER A 259 17.47 4.38 -11.27
N PHE A 260 16.22 4.09 -10.90
CA PHE A 260 15.70 2.72 -10.85
C PHE A 260 15.70 2.08 -12.24
N LEU A 261 15.24 2.80 -13.26
CA LEU A 261 15.14 2.31 -14.64
C LEU A 261 16.51 2.21 -15.34
N ALA A 262 17.47 3.04 -14.96
CA ALA A 262 18.84 3.00 -15.47
C ALA A 262 19.67 1.85 -14.87
N ASN A 263 19.24 1.24 -13.78
CA ASN A 263 19.95 0.17 -13.09
C ASN A 263 19.82 -1.16 -13.86
N GLU A 264 20.94 -1.77 -14.24
CA GLU A 264 21.00 -3.01 -15.05
C GLU A 264 20.29 -4.19 -14.38
N THR A 265 20.43 -4.35 -13.06
CA THR A 265 19.74 -5.42 -12.31
C THR A 265 18.22 -5.27 -12.39
N ASN A 266 17.72 -4.03 -12.25
CA ASN A 266 16.29 -3.75 -12.36
C ASN A 266 15.79 -3.95 -13.81
N GLN A 267 16.57 -3.58 -14.80
CA GLN A 267 16.26 -3.84 -16.22
C GLN A 267 16.15 -5.34 -16.50
N ALA A 268 17.03 -6.16 -15.92
CA ALA A 268 16.97 -7.62 -16.05
C ALA A 268 15.69 -8.19 -15.41
N VAL A 269 15.26 -7.67 -14.25
CA VAL A 269 13.98 -8.07 -13.62
C VAL A 269 12.79 -7.70 -14.51
N LEU A 270 12.76 -6.46 -15.04
CA LEU A 270 11.70 -5.98 -15.94
C LEU A 270 11.63 -6.80 -17.23
N ALA A 271 12.79 -7.16 -17.81
CA ALA A 271 12.86 -8.03 -18.98
C ALA A 271 12.29 -9.42 -18.72
N ARG A 272 12.57 -10.00 -17.54
CA ARG A 272 11.99 -11.30 -17.12
C ARG A 272 10.49 -11.20 -16.91
N LEU A 273 9.99 -10.15 -16.24
CA LEU A 273 8.55 -9.94 -16.08
C LEU A 273 7.84 -9.86 -17.45
N ARG A 274 8.43 -9.14 -18.42
CA ARG A 274 7.90 -9.10 -19.79
C ARG A 274 7.88 -10.49 -20.45
N ALA A 275 8.93 -11.29 -20.28
CA ALA A 275 9.00 -12.65 -20.79
C ALA A 275 7.95 -13.58 -20.15
N GLU A 276 7.56 -13.32 -18.91
CA GLU A 276 6.50 -14.04 -18.20
C GLU A 276 5.07 -13.57 -18.56
N GLY A 277 4.92 -12.62 -19.50
CA GLY A 277 3.62 -12.21 -20.05
C GLY A 277 3.07 -10.88 -19.49
N PHE A 278 3.82 -10.12 -18.71
CA PHE A 278 3.42 -8.77 -18.32
C PHE A 278 3.45 -7.84 -19.52
N ALA A 279 2.34 -7.17 -19.82
CA ALA A 279 2.27 -6.22 -20.93
C ALA A 279 3.16 -4.98 -20.68
N LEU A 280 3.32 -4.53 -19.43
CA LEU A 280 4.03 -3.33 -19.01
C LEU A 280 3.63 -2.08 -19.82
N VAL A 281 2.36 -2.05 -20.19
CA VAL A 281 1.70 -0.99 -20.94
C VAL A 281 0.36 -0.75 -20.26
N GLU A 282 0.00 0.51 -20.05
CA GLU A 282 -1.36 0.88 -19.70
C GLU A 282 -2.17 0.96 -20.98
N GLU A 283 -3.28 0.25 -21.04
CA GLU A 283 -4.25 0.53 -22.07
C GLU A 283 -4.78 1.93 -21.82
N ILE A 284 -4.34 2.88 -22.64
CA ILE A 284 -5.02 4.17 -22.71
C ILE A 284 -6.39 3.84 -23.31
N VAL A 285 -7.37 3.58 -22.46
CA VAL A 285 -8.73 3.82 -22.84
C VAL A 285 -8.72 5.30 -23.20
N GLU A 286 -8.79 5.61 -24.52
CA GLU A 286 -9.00 6.98 -24.95
C GLU A 286 -10.15 7.49 -24.09
N VAL A 287 -9.82 8.39 -23.17
CA VAL A 287 -10.85 9.02 -22.35
C VAL A 287 -11.66 9.80 -23.37
N GLY A 288 -12.73 9.19 -23.83
CA GLY A 288 -13.68 9.83 -24.71
C GLY A 288 -14.04 11.18 -24.11
N GLU A 289 -14.70 12.05 -24.86
CA GLU A 289 -15.16 13.34 -24.37
C GLU A 289 -15.56 13.21 -22.90
N GLN A 290 -14.95 14.04 -22.03
CA GLN A 290 -15.26 14.08 -20.60
C GLN A 290 -16.31 15.15 -20.31
N PRO A 291 -17.57 14.95 -20.74
CA PRO A 291 -18.61 15.96 -20.65
C PRO A 291 -18.96 16.34 -19.21
N LEU A 292 -18.54 15.52 -18.24
CA LEU A 292 -18.83 15.71 -16.84
C LEU A 292 -17.60 16.21 -16.04
N GLU A 293 -16.52 16.63 -16.71
CA GLU A 293 -15.34 17.19 -16.05
C GLU A 293 -15.71 18.40 -15.19
N GLY A 294 -15.15 18.44 -13.97
CA GLY A 294 -15.45 19.51 -13.00
C GLY A 294 -16.75 19.32 -12.22
N LEU A 295 -17.63 18.38 -12.60
CA LEU A 295 -18.88 18.12 -11.90
C LEU A 295 -18.68 17.06 -10.80
N THR A 296 -19.33 17.29 -9.65
CA THR A 296 -19.32 16.37 -8.51
C THR A 296 -20.71 15.78 -8.32
N PHE A 297 -20.82 14.45 -8.37
CA PHE A 297 -22.06 13.71 -8.18
C PHE A 297 -22.08 12.96 -6.85
N VAL A 298 -23.27 12.81 -6.28
CA VAL A 298 -23.54 11.93 -5.13
C VAL A 298 -24.68 10.98 -5.50
N LEU A 299 -24.51 9.68 -5.25
CA LEU A 299 -25.51 8.65 -5.51
C LEU A 299 -26.21 8.26 -4.21
N THR A 300 -27.54 8.11 -4.25
CA THR A 300 -28.36 7.67 -3.11
C THR A 300 -29.58 6.87 -3.57
N GLY A 301 -30.03 5.94 -2.73
CA GLY A 301 -31.11 5.02 -3.08
C GLY A 301 -30.66 3.85 -3.93
N SER A 302 -31.62 3.04 -4.37
CA SER A 302 -31.42 1.87 -5.24
C SER A 302 -31.74 2.23 -6.67
N LEU A 303 -30.82 1.94 -7.62
CA LEU A 303 -31.01 2.17 -9.04
C LEU A 303 -31.75 0.97 -9.64
N VAL A 304 -33.08 1.01 -9.58
CA VAL A 304 -33.92 -0.14 -9.94
C VAL A 304 -34.20 -0.23 -11.44
N GLU A 305 -34.27 0.92 -12.12
CA GLU A 305 -34.54 0.96 -13.57
C GLU A 305 -33.37 0.42 -14.39
N SER A 306 -32.15 0.66 -13.93
CA SER A 306 -30.92 0.17 -14.59
C SER A 306 -30.40 -1.17 -14.06
N GLY A 307 -30.81 -1.53 -12.84
CA GLY A 307 -30.25 -2.68 -12.13
C GLY A 307 -28.79 -2.51 -11.70
N MET A 308 -28.20 -1.33 -11.90
CA MET A 308 -26.82 -1.06 -11.54
C MET A 308 -26.66 -0.90 -10.02
N THR A 309 -25.52 -1.38 -9.51
CA THR A 309 -25.07 -1.00 -8.18
C THR A 309 -24.59 0.46 -8.17
N ARG A 310 -24.57 1.08 -6.98
CA ARG A 310 -24.04 2.46 -6.85
C ARG A 310 -22.57 2.58 -7.22
N ASP A 311 -21.81 1.51 -7.05
CA ASP A 311 -20.39 1.48 -7.39
C ASP A 311 -20.20 1.43 -8.90
N GLU A 312 -20.95 0.60 -9.62
CA GLU A 312 -20.98 0.55 -11.09
C GLU A 312 -21.42 1.88 -11.69
N ALA A 313 -22.49 2.48 -11.16
CA ALA A 313 -22.96 3.79 -11.59
C ALA A 313 -21.90 4.88 -11.35
N GLY A 314 -21.20 4.80 -10.22
CA GLY A 314 -20.09 5.67 -9.88
C GLY A 314 -18.92 5.55 -10.86
N GLU A 315 -18.54 4.34 -11.23
CA GLU A 315 -17.48 4.10 -12.21
C GLU A 315 -17.85 4.63 -13.61
N ARG A 316 -19.12 4.48 -14.04
CA ARG A 316 -19.58 5.06 -15.31
C ARG A 316 -19.54 6.57 -15.33
N LEU A 317 -19.90 7.23 -14.22
CA LEU A 317 -19.79 8.69 -14.11
C LEU A 317 -18.32 9.15 -14.14
N LYS A 318 -17.43 8.43 -13.47
CA LYS A 318 -15.99 8.72 -13.51
C LYS A 318 -15.40 8.56 -14.90
N ALA A 319 -15.83 7.54 -15.65
CA ALA A 319 -15.43 7.33 -17.04
C ALA A 319 -15.80 8.51 -17.97
N LEU A 320 -16.84 9.30 -17.60
CA LEU A 320 -17.24 10.53 -18.28
C LEU A 320 -16.61 11.80 -17.66
N GLY A 321 -15.65 11.66 -16.75
CA GLY A 321 -14.91 12.77 -16.13
C GLY A 321 -15.49 13.31 -14.82
N ALA A 322 -16.60 12.75 -14.31
CA ALA A 322 -17.21 13.22 -13.08
C ALA A 322 -16.42 12.82 -11.82
N LYS A 323 -16.49 13.66 -10.79
CA LYS A 323 -16.10 13.30 -9.42
C LYS A 323 -17.29 12.71 -8.68
N VAL A 324 -17.12 11.53 -8.08
CA VAL A 324 -18.15 10.88 -7.26
C VAL A 324 -17.79 11.00 -5.78
N SER A 325 -18.74 11.51 -4.97
CA SER A 325 -18.57 11.72 -3.54
C SER A 325 -19.56 10.88 -2.72
N GLY A 326 -19.13 10.40 -1.56
CA GLY A 326 -19.97 9.65 -0.62
C GLY A 326 -20.94 10.53 0.17
N SER A 327 -20.77 11.87 0.22
CA SER A 327 -21.58 12.78 1.03
C SER A 327 -21.95 14.06 0.27
N VAL A 328 -23.15 14.58 0.53
CA VAL A 328 -23.63 15.83 -0.05
C VAL A 328 -23.04 17.04 0.69
N SER A 329 -22.53 18.00 -0.07
CA SER A 329 -21.98 19.27 0.42
C SER A 329 -22.29 20.41 -0.55
N LYS A 330 -21.94 21.65 -0.21
CA LYS A 330 -22.07 22.83 -1.12
C LYS A 330 -21.23 22.71 -2.39
N LYS A 331 -20.27 21.78 -2.43
CA LYS A 331 -19.44 21.50 -3.62
C LYS A 331 -20.03 20.38 -4.51
N THR A 332 -21.16 19.78 -4.11
CA THR A 332 -21.84 18.76 -4.91
C THR A 332 -22.63 19.45 -6.02
N SER A 333 -22.41 19.06 -7.26
CA SER A 333 -23.10 19.62 -8.44
C SER A 333 -24.48 19.01 -8.60
N TYR A 334 -24.60 17.69 -8.44
CA TYR A 334 -25.85 16.96 -8.61
C TYR A 334 -25.95 15.78 -7.64
N VAL A 335 -27.19 15.45 -7.23
CA VAL A 335 -27.47 14.22 -6.46
C VAL A 335 -28.40 13.33 -7.29
N ILE A 336 -27.94 12.13 -7.60
CA ILE A 336 -28.74 11.11 -8.30
C ILE A 336 -29.48 10.30 -7.27
N CYS A 337 -30.82 10.35 -7.35
CA CYS A 337 -31.73 9.66 -6.46
C CYS A 337 -32.42 8.51 -7.16
N GLY A 338 -32.09 7.29 -6.74
CA GLY A 338 -32.89 6.09 -7.05
C GLY A 338 -34.05 5.91 -6.08
N GLN A 339 -34.65 4.72 -6.08
CA GLN A 339 -35.74 4.35 -5.17
C GLN A 339 -35.23 4.30 -3.72
N ASP A 340 -36.07 4.70 -2.77
CA ASP A 340 -35.76 4.75 -1.33
C ASP A 340 -34.56 5.62 -0.98
N ALA A 341 -34.41 6.75 -1.65
CA ALA A 341 -33.37 7.73 -1.36
C ALA A 341 -33.55 8.33 0.04
N GLY A 342 -32.62 8.04 0.94
CA GLY A 342 -32.68 8.44 2.36
C GLY A 342 -32.15 9.87 2.63
N SER A 343 -31.48 10.05 3.77
CA SER A 343 -31.00 11.33 4.32
C SER A 343 -30.17 12.21 3.37
N LYS A 344 -29.52 11.63 2.35
CA LYS A 344 -28.76 12.40 1.36
C LYS A 344 -29.66 13.24 0.45
N ARG A 345 -30.88 12.76 0.12
CA ARG A 345 -31.89 13.53 -0.62
C ARG A 345 -32.33 14.76 0.17
N THR A 346 -32.75 14.57 1.42
CA THR A 346 -33.16 15.67 2.30
C THR A 346 -32.04 16.71 2.46
N LYS A 347 -30.79 16.23 2.56
CA LYS A 347 -29.63 17.13 2.65
C LYS A 347 -29.38 17.90 1.36
N ALA A 348 -29.61 17.30 0.18
CA ALA A 348 -29.52 18.00 -1.10
C ALA A 348 -30.58 19.09 -1.20
N GLU A 349 -31.82 18.80 -0.86
CA GLU A 349 -32.94 19.75 -0.79
C GLU A 349 -32.60 20.94 0.13
N THR A 350 -32.06 20.64 1.33
CA THR A 350 -31.67 21.68 2.31
C THR A 350 -30.53 22.59 1.79
N LEU A 351 -29.60 22.03 1.02
CA LEU A 351 -28.44 22.76 0.49
C LEU A 351 -28.71 23.38 -0.88
N GLY A 352 -29.90 23.19 -1.47
CA GLY A 352 -30.25 23.67 -2.80
C GLY A 352 -29.47 22.97 -3.93
N VAL A 353 -28.99 21.74 -3.70
CA VAL A 353 -28.27 20.96 -4.71
C VAL A 353 -29.29 20.29 -5.65
N PRO A 354 -29.15 20.43 -6.98
CA PRO A 354 -30.04 19.78 -7.94
C PRO A 354 -30.11 18.29 -7.77
N ILE A 355 -31.33 17.73 -7.87
CA ILE A 355 -31.60 16.31 -7.73
C ILE A 355 -32.01 15.75 -9.08
N LEU A 356 -31.33 14.72 -9.54
CA LEU A 356 -31.62 13.99 -10.75
C LEU A 356 -32.28 12.65 -10.43
N ALA A 357 -33.34 12.31 -11.15
CA ALA A 357 -33.94 10.97 -11.10
C ALA A 357 -33.05 9.97 -11.87
N GLU A 358 -33.24 8.66 -11.62
CA GLU A 358 -32.49 7.59 -12.29
C GLU A 358 -32.59 7.68 -13.82
N ARG A 359 -33.75 8.02 -14.39
CA ARG A 359 -33.92 8.21 -15.84
C ARG A 359 -33.06 9.32 -16.41
N GLN A 360 -32.91 10.40 -15.67
CA GLN A 360 -32.06 11.52 -16.10
C GLN A 360 -30.58 11.12 -16.06
N PHE A 361 -30.21 10.35 -15.05
CA PHE A 361 -28.87 9.75 -14.98
C PHE A 361 -28.59 8.81 -16.16
N LEU A 362 -29.52 7.95 -16.52
CA LEU A 362 -29.39 7.08 -17.69
C LEU A 362 -29.21 7.87 -18.99
N ARG A 363 -29.97 8.96 -19.17
CA ARG A 363 -29.77 9.85 -20.31
C ARG A 363 -28.36 10.46 -20.37
N ILE A 364 -27.81 10.86 -19.23
CA ILE A 364 -26.44 11.39 -19.15
C ILE A 364 -25.43 10.31 -19.63
N LEU A 365 -25.62 9.06 -19.24
CA LEU A 365 -24.75 7.97 -19.66
C LEU A 365 -24.87 7.64 -21.15
N ASP A 366 -26.11 7.67 -21.68
CA ASP A 366 -26.39 7.29 -23.06
C ASP A 366 -25.98 8.40 -24.04
N GLU A 367 -26.34 9.65 -23.73
CA GLU A 367 -26.06 10.81 -24.59
C GLU A 367 -24.65 11.36 -24.38
N LYS A 368 -23.95 10.94 -23.29
CA LYS A 368 -22.60 11.42 -22.90
C LYS A 368 -22.51 12.95 -22.86
N GLN A 369 -23.52 13.61 -22.28
CA GLN A 369 -23.61 15.07 -22.17
C GLN A 369 -23.81 15.50 -20.72
N ALA A 370 -23.38 16.72 -20.40
CA ALA A 370 -23.60 17.30 -19.08
C ALA A 370 -25.10 17.57 -18.82
N PRO A 371 -25.58 17.46 -17.54
CA PRO A 371 -26.99 17.73 -17.22
C PRO A 371 -27.49 19.08 -17.71
N ALA A 372 -26.67 20.13 -17.66
CA ALA A 372 -27.01 21.44 -18.15
C ALA A 372 -27.27 21.48 -19.68
N GLU A 373 -26.56 20.69 -20.47
CA GLU A 373 -26.75 20.56 -21.92
C GLU A 373 -28.02 19.79 -22.26
N LEU A 374 -28.43 18.89 -21.38
CA LEU A 374 -29.66 18.12 -21.50
C LEU A 374 -30.90 18.85 -20.97
N GLY A 375 -30.72 20.09 -20.50
CA GLY A 375 -31.83 20.93 -19.98
C GLY A 375 -32.34 20.45 -18.60
N MET A 376 -31.45 19.87 -17.79
CA MET A 376 -31.76 19.32 -16.46
C MET A 376 -31.29 20.24 -15.32
#